data_642d81c452956a1d38425d691a8cd429
#
_entry.id   642d81c452956a1d38425d691a8cd429
#
_cell.length_a   1.000
_cell.length_b   1.000
_cell.length_c   1.000
_cell.angle_alpha   90.00
_cell.angle_beta   90.00
_cell.angle_gamma   90.00
#
_symmetry.space_group_name_H-M   'P 1'
#
loop_
_entity.id
_entity.type
_entity.pdbx_description
1 polymer ?
#
loop_
_entity_poly.entity_id
_entity_poly.type
_entity_poly.pdbx_seq_one_letter_code
_entity_poly.pdbx_strand_id
1 'polypeptide(L)'
;METMVTKKRTMGQAKKLKDTIFVYCLIALPLIEFFTIYVYVNIDSFLLAFQRGGKFAGLENFKMLWDEVRADNSTILVAIKNTFIYFGAGLILFVWSIFLSYFFYKKIFAYKFFRFVLYMPAIISPVVFVALFKNLTSVNGAIALIIKNFNPDFRMPNLLARSETATWTMVVYVLWMGWTKNMLYLGGSLARIPLEVLESARLDGVGPWDELTKILVPLLLPTLSTLLLLDVVGILSSSGPILLFTKGDYNTTTISYWMFTLVYNTGNDQYVKASAAGICLTLIMFPVVYTMRWLIGKIDSVEY
;
A
#
# COMPACT_ATOMS: atom_id res chain seq x y z
N MET A 1 -44.11 32.33 -35.79
CA MET A 1 -44.03 31.43 -34.62
C MET A 1 -43.13 30.23 -34.92
N GLU A 2 -43.14 29.65 -36.12
CA GLU A 2 -42.28 28.51 -36.54
C GLU A 2 -40.78 28.79 -36.54
N THR A 3 -40.36 29.99 -36.92
CA THR A 3 -38.94 30.38 -36.97
C THR A 3 -38.28 30.46 -35.59
N MET A 4 -39.00 30.75 -34.51
CA MET A 4 -38.51 30.74 -33.14
C MET A 4 -38.38 29.32 -32.57
N VAL A 5 -39.24 28.41 -32.93
CA VAL A 5 -39.22 27.01 -32.48
C VAL A 5 -38.04 26.26 -33.12
N THR A 6 -37.80 26.48 -34.43
CA THR A 6 -36.65 25.89 -35.13
C THR A 6 -35.33 26.42 -34.59
N LYS A 7 -35.18 27.71 -34.27
CA LYS A 7 -33.98 28.31 -33.70
C LYS A 7 -33.68 27.78 -32.28
N LYS A 8 -34.69 27.54 -31.45
CA LYS A 8 -34.53 26.93 -30.11
C LYS A 8 -34.11 25.45 -30.20
N ARG A 9 -34.59 24.72 -31.21
CA ARG A 9 -34.27 23.30 -31.43
C ARG A 9 -32.82 23.13 -31.92
N THR A 10 -32.35 23.99 -32.81
CA THR A 10 -30.93 24.00 -33.29
C THR A 10 -29.97 24.47 -32.21
N MET A 11 -30.31 25.44 -31.36
CA MET A 11 -29.48 25.85 -30.22
C MET A 11 -29.35 24.73 -29.16
N GLY A 12 -30.42 23.99 -28.91
CA GLY A 12 -30.39 22.84 -28.00
C GLY A 12 -29.53 21.69 -28.53
N GLN A 13 -29.53 21.44 -29.83
CA GLN A 13 -28.70 20.44 -30.49
C GLN A 13 -27.21 20.87 -30.50
N ALA A 14 -26.93 22.14 -30.81
CA ALA A 14 -25.54 22.67 -30.76
C ALA A 14 -24.95 22.65 -29.35
N LYS A 15 -25.76 22.90 -28.30
CA LYS A 15 -25.33 22.78 -26.91
C LYS A 15 -25.04 21.34 -26.55
N LYS A 16 -25.94 20.38 -26.88
CA LYS A 16 -25.69 18.96 -26.67
C LYS A 16 -24.43 18.47 -27.37
N LEU A 17 -24.19 18.90 -28.60
CA LEU A 17 -23.00 18.54 -29.37
C LEU A 17 -21.71 19.07 -28.67
N LYS A 18 -21.72 20.31 -28.20
CA LYS A 18 -20.58 20.87 -27.45
C LYS A 18 -20.32 20.12 -26.14
N ASP A 19 -21.38 19.82 -25.39
CA ASP A 19 -21.29 19.06 -24.14
C ASP A 19 -20.76 17.63 -24.40
N THR A 20 -21.21 17.00 -25.48
CA THR A 20 -20.73 15.67 -25.91
C THR A 20 -19.26 15.70 -26.33
N ILE A 21 -18.85 16.70 -27.15
CA ILE A 21 -17.45 16.87 -27.56
C ILE A 21 -16.57 17.11 -26.33
N PHE A 22 -17.02 17.97 -25.41
CA PHE A 22 -16.29 18.24 -24.17
C PHE A 22 -16.07 16.97 -23.36
N VAL A 23 -17.09 16.11 -23.18
CA VAL A 23 -16.99 14.83 -22.48
C VAL A 23 -16.02 13.90 -23.20
N TYR A 24 -16.11 13.78 -24.54
CA TYR A 24 -15.16 12.93 -25.28
C TYR A 24 -13.73 13.44 -25.21
N CYS A 25 -13.50 14.74 -25.28
CA CYS A 25 -12.17 15.33 -25.10
C CYS A 25 -11.60 15.08 -23.69
N LEU A 26 -12.46 15.14 -22.68
CA LEU A 26 -12.07 14.87 -21.29
C LEU A 26 -11.72 13.40 -21.06
N ILE A 27 -12.43 12.47 -21.71
CA ILE A 27 -12.17 11.02 -21.63
C ILE A 27 -11.01 10.60 -22.55
N ALA A 28 -10.79 11.30 -23.65
CA ALA A 28 -9.76 10.94 -24.63
C ALA A 28 -8.34 10.88 -24.00
N LEU A 29 -8.01 11.84 -23.14
CA LEU A 29 -6.70 11.91 -22.50
C LEU A 29 -6.40 10.69 -21.60
N PRO A 30 -7.28 10.31 -20.65
CA PRO A 30 -7.12 9.06 -19.89
C PRO A 30 -7.12 7.80 -20.76
N LEU A 31 -7.91 7.78 -21.86
CA LEU A 31 -7.90 6.63 -22.78
C LEU A 31 -6.57 6.51 -23.53
N ILE A 32 -6.01 7.62 -24.02
CA ILE A 32 -4.69 7.63 -24.67
C ILE A 32 -3.63 7.14 -23.68
N GLU A 33 -3.65 7.66 -22.45
CA GLU A 33 -2.74 7.22 -21.38
C GLU A 33 -2.90 5.72 -21.10
N PHE A 34 -4.13 5.24 -21.00
CA PHE A 34 -4.40 3.81 -20.78
C PHE A 34 -3.83 2.94 -21.90
N PHE A 35 -4.08 3.27 -23.17
CA PHE A 35 -3.58 2.46 -24.28
C PHE A 35 -2.07 2.56 -24.43
N THR A 36 -1.45 3.72 -24.22
CA THR A 36 0.00 3.89 -24.38
C THR A 36 0.78 3.33 -23.19
N ILE A 37 0.39 3.60 -21.97
CA ILE A 37 1.15 3.22 -20.78
C ILE A 37 0.74 1.83 -20.29
N TYR A 38 -0.57 1.54 -20.18
CA TYR A 38 -0.98 0.24 -19.66
C TYR A 38 -1.00 -0.85 -20.71
N VAL A 39 -1.59 -0.63 -21.87
CA VAL A 39 -1.73 -1.72 -22.85
C VAL A 39 -0.39 -1.97 -23.56
N TYR A 40 0.17 -0.95 -24.20
CA TYR A 40 1.40 -1.10 -24.99
C TYR A 40 2.59 -1.57 -24.16
N VAL A 41 2.86 -0.91 -23.02
CA VAL A 41 3.99 -1.26 -22.13
C VAL A 41 3.84 -2.65 -21.52
N ASN A 42 2.62 -3.06 -21.15
CA ASN A 42 2.42 -4.42 -20.64
C ASN A 42 2.58 -5.49 -21.71
N ILE A 43 2.12 -5.25 -22.95
CA ILE A 43 2.35 -6.17 -24.06
C ILE A 43 3.84 -6.30 -24.35
N ASP A 44 4.57 -5.18 -24.41
CA ASP A 44 6.01 -5.18 -24.65
C ASP A 44 6.77 -5.93 -23.54
N SER A 45 6.45 -5.64 -22.28
CA SER A 45 7.01 -6.34 -21.11
C SER A 45 6.69 -7.84 -21.15
N PHE A 46 5.48 -8.21 -21.56
CA PHE A 46 5.10 -9.61 -21.72
C PHE A 46 5.95 -10.30 -22.79
N LEU A 47 6.11 -9.69 -23.97
CA LEU A 47 6.93 -10.22 -25.04
C LEU A 47 8.41 -10.32 -24.64
N LEU A 48 8.91 -9.33 -23.89
CA LEU A 48 10.28 -9.29 -23.40
C LEU A 48 10.60 -10.47 -22.49
N ALA A 49 9.64 -10.94 -21.69
CA ALA A 49 9.84 -12.09 -20.81
C ALA A 49 10.22 -13.39 -21.54
N PHE A 50 9.82 -13.51 -22.81
CA PHE A 50 10.10 -14.67 -23.67
C PHE A 50 11.28 -14.44 -24.62
N GLN A 51 11.99 -13.33 -24.51
CA GLN A 51 13.14 -12.98 -25.35
C GLN A 51 14.43 -13.02 -24.53
N ARG A 52 15.58 -13.26 -25.24
CA ARG A 52 16.92 -13.15 -24.69
C ARG A 52 17.89 -12.76 -25.78
N GLY A 53 18.66 -11.70 -25.56
CA GLY A 53 19.56 -11.18 -26.60
C GLY A 53 18.86 -10.84 -27.93
N GLY A 54 17.59 -10.38 -27.87
CA GLY A 54 16.80 -10.04 -29.07
C GLY A 54 16.23 -11.24 -29.84
N LYS A 55 16.36 -12.47 -29.33
CA LYS A 55 15.81 -13.69 -29.94
C LYS A 55 14.77 -14.32 -29.04
N PHE A 56 13.82 -15.03 -29.61
CA PHE A 56 12.83 -15.78 -28.85
C PHE A 56 13.50 -16.93 -28.07
N ALA A 57 13.41 -16.91 -26.75
CA ALA A 57 14.04 -17.85 -25.84
C ALA A 57 13.03 -18.80 -25.16
N GLY A 58 11.76 -18.73 -25.52
CA GLY A 58 10.72 -19.57 -24.89
C GLY A 58 10.67 -19.38 -23.37
N LEU A 59 10.80 -20.45 -22.60
CA LEU A 59 10.69 -20.46 -21.14
C LEU A 59 12.05 -20.40 -20.40
N GLU A 60 13.14 -20.12 -21.07
CA GLU A 60 14.48 -20.11 -20.46
C GLU A 60 14.60 -19.12 -19.30
N ASN A 61 14.02 -17.94 -19.44
CA ASN A 61 14.06 -16.90 -18.40
C ASN A 61 13.31 -17.34 -17.13
N PHE A 62 12.22 -18.06 -17.28
CA PHE A 62 11.45 -18.62 -16.15
C PHE A 62 12.23 -19.76 -15.48
N LYS A 63 12.94 -20.58 -16.27
CA LYS A 63 13.81 -21.63 -15.72
C LYS A 63 14.95 -21.03 -14.90
N MET A 64 15.60 -19.99 -15.42
CA MET A 64 16.65 -19.28 -14.68
C MET A 64 16.14 -18.69 -13.34
N LEU A 65 14.92 -18.10 -13.34
CA LEU A 65 14.30 -17.63 -12.09
C LEU A 65 14.05 -18.76 -11.11
N TRP A 66 13.60 -19.90 -11.61
CA TRP A 66 13.36 -21.08 -10.80
C TRP A 66 14.66 -21.65 -10.20
N ASP A 67 15.72 -21.70 -10.98
CA ASP A 67 17.03 -22.14 -10.53
C ASP A 67 17.61 -21.17 -9.46
N GLU A 68 17.39 -19.85 -9.61
CA GLU A 68 17.77 -18.85 -8.61
C GLU A 68 16.96 -18.98 -7.31
N VAL A 69 15.67 -19.29 -7.40
CA VAL A 69 14.85 -19.56 -6.21
C VAL A 69 15.36 -20.77 -5.45
N ARG A 70 15.86 -21.80 -6.15
CA ARG A 70 16.39 -23.03 -5.55
C ARG A 70 17.82 -22.94 -5.04
N ALA A 71 18.53 -21.88 -5.35
CA ALA A 71 19.91 -21.66 -4.88
C ALA A 71 19.97 -21.54 -3.35
N ASP A 72 20.99 -22.08 -2.73
CA ASP A 72 21.14 -22.11 -1.25
C ASP A 72 21.08 -20.74 -0.58
N ASN A 73 21.53 -19.68 -1.27
CA ASN A 73 21.49 -18.29 -0.80
C ASN A 73 20.59 -17.42 -1.68
N SER A 74 19.38 -17.89 -1.97
CA SER A 74 18.46 -17.18 -2.84
C SER A 74 18.03 -15.82 -2.29
N THR A 75 18.40 -14.76 -2.99
CA THR A 75 17.91 -13.41 -2.72
C THR A 75 16.39 -13.32 -2.88
N ILE A 76 15.81 -14.12 -3.78
CA ILE A 76 14.36 -14.16 -4.03
C ILE A 76 13.62 -14.71 -2.80
N LEU A 77 14.13 -15.77 -2.17
CA LEU A 77 13.51 -16.33 -0.96
C LEU A 77 13.59 -15.35 0.21
N VAL A 78 14.71 -14.66 0.38
CA VAL A 78 14.84 -13.58 1.36
C VAL A 78 13.82 -12.46 1.07
N ALA A 79 13.70 -12.07 -0.20
CA ALA A 79 12.76 -11.04 -0.61
C ALA A 79 11.31 -11.44 -0.36
N ILE A 80 10.94 -12.69 -0.64
CA ILE A 80 9.60 -13.23 -0.33
C ILE A 80 9.33 -13.16 1.18
N LYS A 81 10.25 -13.69 1.99
CA LYS A 81 10.12 -13.68 3.46
C LYS A 81 9.89 -12.26 3.99
N ASN A 82 10.75 -11.32 3.59
CA ASN A 82 10.65 -9.94 4.04
C ASN A 82 9.35 -9.27 3.56
N THR A 83 8.89 -9.55 2.35
CA THR A 83 7.62 -9.04 1.82
C THR A 83 6.46 -9.47 2.72
N PHE A 84 6.42 -10.73 3.15
CA PHE A 84 5.39 -11.20 4.08
C PHE A 84 5.53 -10.60 5.49
N ILE A 85 6.75 -10.35 5.97
CA ILE A 85 6.96 -9.64 7.25
C ILE A 85 6.38 -8.22 7.18
N TYR A 86 6.66 -7.47 6.11
CA TYR A 86 6.10 -6.12 5.92
C TYR A 86 4.58 -6.15 5.72
N PHE A 87 4.05 -7.15 5.04
CA PHE A 87 2.61 -7.35 4.93
C PHE A 87 1.96 -7.60 6.31
N GLY A 88 2.56 -8.45 7.13
CA GLY A 88 2.12 -8.67 8.51
C GLY A 88 2.12 -7.38 9.34
N ALA A 89 3.16 -6.55 9.22
CA ALA A 89 3.19 -5.23 9.83
C ALA A 89 2.05 -4.32 9.30
N GLY A 90 1.75 -4.39 8.01
CA GLY A 90 0.62 -3.70 7.39
C GLY A 90 -0.73 -4.12 7.97
N LEU A 91 -0.94 -5.42 8.21
CA LEU A 91 -2.16 -5.92 8.85
C LEU A 91 -2.30 -5.44 10.31
N ILE A 92 -1.20 -5.39 11.06
CA ILE A 92 -1.20 -4.79 12.41
C ILE A 92 -1.64 -3.33 12.34
N LEU A 93 -1.09 -2.56 11.41
CA LEU A 93 -1.46 -1.17 11.20
C LEU A 93 -2.92 -1.02 10.75
N PHE A 94 -3.42 -1.95 9.94
CA PHE A 94 -4.82 -1.97 9.51
C PHE A 94 -5.75 -2.09 10.71
N VAL A 95 -5.54 -3.08 11.58
CA VAL A 95 -6.33 -3.26 12.80
C VAL A 95 -6.18 -2.04 13.72
N TRP A 96 -4.96 -1.53 13.89
CA TRP A 96 -4.69 -0.36 14.72
C TRP A 96 -5.41 0.89 14.21
N SER A 97 -5.50 1.08 12.89
CA SER A 97 -6.21 2.21 12.29
C SER A 97 -7.72 2.21 12.59
N ILE A 98 -8.35 1.04 12.77
CA ILE A 98 -9.76 0.92 13.16
C ILE A 98 -9.94 1.49 14.58
N PHE A 99 -9.08 1.07 15.52
CA PHE A 99 -9.11 1.58 16.90
C PHE A 99 -8.88 3.10 16.96
N LEU A 100 -7.84 3.59 16.30
CA LEU A 100 -7.55 5.02 16.30
C LEU A 100 -8.70 5.83 15.70
N SER A 101 -9.27 5.38 14.58
CA SER A 101 -10.39 6.06 13.94
C SER A 101 -11.62 6.10 14.83
N TYR A 102 -11.90 5.02 15.57
CA TYR A 102 -12.99 4.98 16.56
C TYR A 102 -12.78 5.99 17.69
N PHE A 103 -11.60 6.01 18.30
CA PHE A 103 -11.31 6.96 19.39
C PHE A 103 -11.41 8.42 18.92
N PHE A 104 -10.95 8.73 17.71
CA PHE A 104 -11.09 10.08 17.17
C PHE A 104 -12.53 10.42 16.79
N TYR A 105 -13.31 9.45 16.35
CA TYR A 105 -14.74 9.60 16.11
C TYR A 105 -15.49 9.91 17.41
N LYS A 106 -15.14 9.24 18.50
CA LYS A 106 -15.68 9.50 19.85
C LYS A 106 -15.22 10.84 20.46
N LYS A 107 -14.34 11.58 19.78
CA LYS A 107 -13.79 12.86 20.26
C LYS A 107 -13.26 12.77 21.68
N ILE A 108 -12.41 11.77 21.99
CA ILE A 108 -11.75 11.61 23.28
C ILE A 108 -11.01 12.89 23.70
N PHE A 109 -10.66 12.98 25.00
CA PHE A 109 -9.90 14.11 25.52
C PHE A 109 -8.66 14.42 24.64
N ALA A 110 -8.46 15.69 24.33
CA ALA A 110 -7.36 16.18 23.48
C ALA A 110 -7.26 15.54 22.07
N TYR A 111 -8.35 14.98 21.51
CA TYR A 111 -8.34 14.29 20.20
C TYR A 111 -7.74 15.13 19.07
N LYS A 112 -7.94 16.46 19.08
CA LYS A 112 -7.37 17.37 18.06
C LYS A 112 -5.86 17.40 18.13
N PHE A 113 -5.29 17.42 19.34
CA PHE A 113 -3.84 17.40 19.53
C PHE A 113 -3.25 16.05 19.09
N PHE A 114 -3.82 14.93 19.54
CA PHE A 114 -3.36 13.62 19.14
C PHE A 114 -3.48 13.41 17.62
N ARG A 115 -4.57 13.85 17.03
CA ARG A 115 -4.76 13.82 15.59
C ARG A 115 -3.67 14.61 14.86
N PHE A 116 -3.36 15.82 15.29
CA PHE A 116 -2.30 16.65 14.72
C PHE A 116 -0.94 15.95 14.81
N VAL A 117 -0.56 15.46 16.00
CA VAL A 117 0.72 14.77 16.24
C VAL A 117 0.85 13.49 15.39
N LEU A 118 -0.21 12.69 15.31
CA LEU A 118 -0.18 11.44 14.53
C LEU A 118 -0.16 11.66 13.02
N TYR A 119 -0.77 12.75 12.51
CA TYR A 119 -0.68 13.09 11.08
C TYR A 119 0.63 13.80 10.71
N MET A 120 1.37 14.32 11.67
CA MET A 120 2.63 15.04 11.42
C MET A 120 3.63 14.21 10.58
N PRO A 121 3.83 12.90 10.82
CA PRO A 121 4.70 12.08 9.99
C PRO A 121 4.26 11.98 8.52
N ALA A 122 2.96 12.04 8.24
CA ALA A 122 2.46 11.95 6.87
C ALA A 122 2.68 13.24 6.05
N ILE A 123 2.94 14.37 6.71
CA ILE A 123 3.15 15.68 6.09
C ILE A 123 4.65 15.91 5.80
N ILE A 124 5.53 15.39 6.66
CA ILE A 124 6.98 15.59 6.56
C ILE A 124 7.58 14.58 5.59
N SER A 125 8.64 14.99 4.87
CA SER A 125 9.34 14.11 3.93
C SER A 125 9.80 12.80 4.59
N PRO A 126 9.53 11.63 3.98
CA PRO A 126 10.01 10.34 4.49
C PRO A 126 11.53 10.28 4.65
N VAL A 127 12.29 11.00 3.82
CA VAL A 127 13.77 11.05 3.90
C VAL A 127 14.23 11.64 5.22
N VAL A 128 13.56 12.71 5.68
CA VAL A 128 13.87 13.37 6.96
C VAL A 128 13.59 12.42 8.12
N PHE A 129 12.46 11.70 8.09
CA PHE A 129 12.13 10.74 9.14
C PHE A 129 13.08 9.53 9.16
N VAL A 130 13.49 9.04 8.01
CA VAL A 130 14.52 7.98 7.93
C VAL A 130 15.84 8.47 8.55
N ALA A 131 16.28 9.69 8.23
CA ALA A 131 17.49 10.27 8.83
C ALA A 131 17.37 10.42 10.34
N LEU A 132 16.23 10.92 10.82
CA LEU A 132 15.92 11.03 12.24
C LEU A 132 15.93 9.67 12.93
N PHE A 133 15.28 8.67 12.38
CA PHE A 133 15.23 7.32 12.94
C PHE A 133 16.61 6.66 12.96
N LYS A 134 17.42 6.82 11.90
CA LYS A 134 18.80 6.35 11.87
C LYS A 134 19.64 6.98 13.00
N ASN A 135 19.47 8.28 13.21
CA ASN A 135 20.17 8.97 14.30
C ASN A 135 19.71 8.48 15.68
N LEU A 136 18.41 8.31 15.88
CA LEU A 136 17.84 7.79 17.14
C LEU A 136 18.36 6.39 17.48
N THR A 137 18.43 5.50 16.48
CA THR A 137 18.81 4.09 16.62
C THR A 137 20.30 3.82 16.40
N SER A 138 21.11 4.85 16.17
CA SER A 138 22.56 4.69 16.00
C SER A 138 23.25 4.29 17.30
N VAL A 139 24.49 3.77 17.18
CA VAL A 139 25.32 3.32 18.31
C VAL A 139 25.49 4.40 19.39
N ASN A 140 25.56 5.67 18.99
CA ASN A 140 25.65 6.84 19.87
C ASN A 140 24.38 7.71 19.83
N GLY A 141 23.26 7.16 19.40
CA GLY A 141 22.00 7.86 19.28
C GLY A 141 21.30 8.13 20.62
N ALA A 142 20.22 8.90 20.56
CA ALA A 142 19.49 9.28 21.78
C ALA A 142 18.99 8.05 22.56
N ILE A 143 18.54 6.98 21.90
CA ILE A 143 18.11 5.75 22.57
C ILE A 143 19.30 5.11 23.31
N ALA A 144 20.47 5.03 22.69
CA ALA A 144 21.67 4.48 23.31
C ALA A 144 22.09 5.30 24.55
N LEU A 145 22.02 6.63 24.47
CA LEU A 145 22.34 7.52 25.60
C LEU A 145 21.36 7.37 26.77
N ILE A 146 20.07 7.25 26.48
CA ILE A 146 19.05 7.01 27.51
C ILE A 146 19.31 5.68 28.22
N ILE A 147 19.56 4.59 27.47
CA ILE A 147 19.82 3.27 28.07
C ILE A 147 21.12 3.29 28.90
N LYS A 148 22.18 3.99 28.44
CA LYS A 148 23.45 4.13 29.20
C LYS A 148 23.27 4.82 30.55
N ASN A 149 22.27 5.69 30.69
CA ASN A 149 21.98 6.31 32.00
C ASN A 149 21.46 5.29 33.03
N PHE A 150 20.80 4.20 32.57
CA PHE A 150 20.33 3.12 33.44
C PHE A 150 21.32 1.95 33.52
N ASN A 151 22.09 1.73 32.48
CA ASN A 151 23.13 0.69 32.40
C ASN A 151 24.39 1.24 31.70
N PRO A 152 25.40 1.72 32.47
CA PRO A 152 26.60 2.35 31.91
C PRO A 152 27.40 1.45 30.97
N ASP A 153 27.38 0.13 31.19
CA ASP A 153 28.11 -0.86 30.37
C ASP A 153 27.39 -1.22 29.06
N PHE A 154 26.14 -0.73 28.86
CA PHE A 154 25.39 -1.01 27.67
C PHE A 154 26.02 -0.39 26.42
N ARG A 155 26.23 -1.22 25.41
CA ARG A 155 26.69 -0.79 24.08
C ARG A 155 25.65 -1.12 23.05
N MET A 156 25.04 -0.09 22.45
CA MET A 156 24.06 -0.25 21.40
C MET A 156 24.71 -0.92 20.18
N PRO A 157 24.21 -2.08 19.70
CA PRO A 157 24.70 -2.66 18.46
C PRO A 157 24.26 -1.80 17.26
N ASN A 158 24.99 -1.90 16.15
CA ASN A 158 24.52 -1.30 14.90
C ASN A 158 23.36 -2.14 14.34
N LEU A 159 22.15 -1.75 14.68
CA LEU A 159 20.92 -2.51 14.37
C LEU A 159 20.67 -2.65 12.87
N LEU A 160 21.08 -1.66 12.06
CA LEU A 160 20.86 -1.64 10.61
C LEU A 160 21.98 -2.33 9.82
N ALA A 161 23.09 -2.67 10.46
CA ALA A 161 24.24 -3.33 9.83
C ALA A 161 24.37 -4.82 10.23
N ARG A 162 23.26 -5.47 10.59
CA ARG A 162 23.20 -6.89 10.92
C ARG A 162 21.98 -7.53 10.29
N SER A 163 22.15 -8.65 9.61
CA SER A 163 21.06 -9.38 8.93
C SER A 163 19.95 -9.84 9.88
N GLU A 164 20.27 -10.05 11.15
CA GLU A 164 19.31 -10.51 12.16
C GLU A 164 18.38 -9.39 12.64
N THR A 165 18.85 -8.14 12.66
CA THR A 165 18.15 -7.02 13.28
C THR A 165 17.68 -5.97 12.29
N ALA A 166 18.30 -5.85 11.12
CA ALA A 166 18.03 -4.77 10.17
C ALA A 166 16.56 -4.75 9.69
N THR A 167 16.01 -5.89 9.28
CA THR A 167 14.60 -5.99 8.84
C THR A 167 13.66 -5.61 9.97
N TRP A 168 13.86 -6.12 11.19
CA TRP A 168 13.00 -5.81 12.33
C TRP A 168 13.08 -4.35 12.75
N THR A 169 14.27 -3.74 12.70
CA THR A 169 14.45 -2.31 12.97
C THR A 169 13.65 -1.46 11.97
N MET A 170 13.67 -1.85 10.69
CA MET A 170 12.85 -1.15 9.69
C MET A 170 11.36 -1.44 9.85
N VAL A 171 10.96 -2.63 10.31
CA VAL A 171 9.55 -2.92 10.65
C VAL A 171 9.06 -2.01 11.77
N VAL A 172 9.86 -1.80 12.82
CA VAL A 172 9.53 -0.84 13.90
C VAL A 172 9.32 0.57 13.32
N TYR A 173 10.20 0.99 12.41
CA TYR A 173 10.02 2.27 11.71
C TYR A 173 8.70 2.32 10.93
N VAL A 174 8.37 1.26 10.16
CA VAL A 174 7.12 1.18 9.39
C VAL A 174 5.89 1.22 10.30
N LEU A 175 5.92 0.51 11.41
CA LEU A 175 4.86 0.55 12.41
C LEU A 175 4.70 1.95 13.01
N TRP A 176 5.81 2.62 13.34
CA TRP A 176 5.78 3.97 13.88
C TRP A 176 5.22 5.00 12.88
N MET A 177 5.62 4.90 11.61
CA MET A 177 5.18 5.84 10.55
C MET A 177 3.78 5.55 10.01
N GLY A 178 3.35 4.30 10.06
CA GLY A 178 2.13 3.84 9.41
C GLY A 178 0.83 4.03 10.20
N TRP A 179 0.87 4.59 11.40
CA TRP A 179 -0.27 4.67 12.33
C TRP A 179 -1.52 5.33 11.74
N THR A 180 -1.36 6.25 10.81
CA THR A 180 -2.46 7.00 10.20
C THR A 180 -2.85 6.54 8.80
N LYS A 181 -2.24 5.46 8.30
CA LYS A 181 -2.37 5.01 6.91
C LYS A 181 -3.83 4.97 6.41
N ASN A 182 -4.71 4.29 7.13
CA ASN A 182 -6.12 4.10 6.75
C ASN A 182 -7.10 5.02 7.50
N MET A 183 -6.59 5.81 8.42
CA MET A 183 -7.41 6.61 9.34
C MET A 183 -8.25 7.68 8.64
N LEU A 184 -7.76 8.25 7.54
CA LEU A 184 -8.51 9.24 6.77
C LEU A 184 -9.75 8.62 6.11
N TYR A 185 -9.59 7.44 5.49
CA TYR A 185 -10.68 6.71 4.85
C TYR A 185 -11.73 6.25 5.88
N LEU A 186 -11.26 5.65 6.98
CA LEU A 186 -12.13 5.19 8.07
C LEU A 186 -12.84 6.34 8.75
N GLY A 187 -12.16 7.47 8.98
CA GLY A 187 -12.77 8.67 9.54
C GLY A 187 -13.88 9.25 8.65
N GLY A 188 -13.68 9.22 7.32
CA GLY A 188 -14.71 9.62 6.36
C GLY A 188 -15.91 8.68 6.34
N SER A 189 -15.69 7.37 6.47
CA SER A 189 -16.77 6.38 6.53
C SER A 189 -17.53 6.44 7.85
N LEU A 190 -16.84 6.58 8.98
CA LEU A 190 -17.46 6.78 10.28
C LEU A 190 -18.35 8.04 10.33
N ALA A 191 -17.94 9.11 9.66
CA ALA A 191 -18.72 10.35 9.60
C ALA A 191 -20.04 10.23 8.81
N ARG A 192 -20.24 9.17 8.05
CA ARG A 192 -21.48 8.90 7.30
C ARG A 192 -22.50 8.11 8.10
N ILE A 193 -22.08 7.48 9.21
CA ILE A 193 -22.98 6.70 10.05
C ILE A 193 -23.93 7.65 10.77
N PRO A 194 -25.27 7.47 10.65
CA PRO A 194 -26.24 8.29 11.33
C PRO A 194 -26.04 8.28 12.87
N LEU A 195 -26.16 9.44 13.49
CA LEU A 195 -25.96 9.57 14.93
C LEU A 195 -26.98 8.78 15.73
N GLU A 196 -28.20 8.66 15.18
CA GLU A 196 -29.34 7.95 15.76
C GLU A 196 -29.01 6.47 16.03
N VAL A 197 -28.20 5.84 15.19
CA VAL A 197 -27.75 4.44 15.39
C VAL A 197 -26.93 4.30 16.68
N LEU A 198 -26.07 5.28 16.97
CA LEU A 198 -25.23 5.26 18.16
C LEU A 198 -26.00 5.70 19.42
N GLU A 199 -26.96 6.59 19.25
CA GLU A 199 -27.82 7.03 20.36
C GLU A 199 -28.75 5.90 20.82
N SER A 200 -29.37 5.17 19.88
CA SER A 200 -30.18 3.99 20.21
C SER A 200 -29.33 2.90 20.90
N ALA A 201 -28.13 2.62 20.39
CA ALA A 201 -27.22 1.65 21.01
C ALA A 201 -26.83 2.03 22.46
N ARG A 202 -26.65 3.31 22.73
CA ARG A 202 -26.38 3.80 24.09
C ARG A 202 -27.59 3.66 25.02
N LEU A 203 -28.80 3.86 24.51
CA LEU A 203 -30.02 3.64 25.27
C LEU A 203 -30.19 2.16 25.65
N ASP A 204 -29.74 1.25 24.77
CA ASP A 204 -29.69 -0.20 25.04
C ASP A 204 -28.54 -0.62 25.97
N GLY A 205 -27.71 0.31 26.44
CA GLY A 205 -26.63 0.06 27.40
C GLY A 205 -25.39 -0.58 26.75
N VAL A 206 -25.20 -0.46 25.43
CA VAL A 206 -24.07 -1.04 24.71
C VAL A 206 -22.76 -0.37 25.14
N GLY A 207 -21.79 -1.18 25.62
CA GLY A 207 -20.46 -0.71 26.00
C GLY A 207 -19.59 -0.32 24.79
N PRO A 208 -18.48 0.43 25.01
CA PRO A 208 -17.63 0.92 23.92
C PRO A 208 -17.03 -0.19 23.03
N TRP A 209 -16.72 -1.34 23.60
CA TRP A 209 -16.20 -2.49 22.86
C TRP A 209 -17.24 -3.14 21.97
N ASP A 210 -18.44 -3.32 22.48
CA ASP A 210 -19.57 -3.87 21.74
C ASP A 210 -20.05 -2.88 20.66
N GLU A 211 -20.04 -1.58 20.94
CA GLU A 211 -20.30 -0.53 19.96
C GLU A 211 -19.32 -0.62 18.79
N LEU A 212 -18.02 -0.76 19.07
CA LEU A 212 -17.01 -0.89 18.02
C LEU A 212 -17.19 -2.19 17.22
N THR A 213 -17.26 -3.34 17.90
CA THR A 213 -17.17 -4.65 17.25
C THR A 213 -18.48 -5.14 16.64
N LYS A 214 -19.63 -4.84 17.29
CA LYS A 214 -20.94 -5.36 16.88
C LYS A 214 -21.75 -4.36 16.06
N ILE A 215 -21.42 -3.06 16.10
CA ILE A 215 -22.17 -2.01 15.41
C ILE A 215 -21.28 -1.37 14.32
N LEU A 216 -20.16 -0.72 14.73
CA LEU A 216 -19.38 0.08 13.81
C LEU A 216 -18.58 -0.77 12.81
N VAL A 217 -17.94 -1.86 13.24
CA VAL A 217 -17.18 -2.73 12.32
C VAL A 217 -18.08 -3.32 11.25
N PRO A 218 -19.27 -3.88 11.53
CA PRO A 218 -20.20 -4.32 10.50
C PRO A 218 -20.65 -3.22 9.53
N LEU A 219 -20.93 -2.02 10.02
CA LEU A 219 -21.28 -0.87 9.18
C LEU A 219 -20.12 -0.35 8.33
N LEU A 220 -18.89 -0.55 8.78
CA LEU A 220 -17.66 -0.18 8.06
C LEU A 220 -17.18 -1.28 7.10
N LEU A 221 -17.78 -2.48 7.09
CA LEU A 221 -17.33 -3.61 6.28
C LEU A 221 -17.07 -3.28 4.82
N PRO A 222 -17.89 -2.50 4.09
CA PRO A 222 -17.60 -2.13 2.70
C PRO A 222 -16.28 -1.37 2.56
N THR A 223 -16.01 -0.43 3.46
CA THR A 223 -14.76 0.33 3.48
C THR A 223 -13.58 -0.53 3.93
N LEU A 224 -13.73 -1.31 5.00
CA LEU A 224 -12.69 -2.21 5.50
C LEU A 224 -12.29 -3.24 4.46
N SER A 225 -13.27 -3.82 3.77
CA SER A 225 -13.06 -4.79 2.69
C SER A 225 -12.27 -4.19 1.53
N THR A 226 -12.61 -2.97 1.13
CA THR A 226 -11.90 -2.25 0.08
C THR A 226 -10.46 -1.95 0.48
N LEU A 227 -10.23 -1.45 1.70
CA LEU A 227 -8.89 -1.15 2.22
C LEU A 227 -8.04 -2.41 2.35
N LEU A 228 -8.61 -3.50 2.86
CA LEU A 228 -7.92 -4.79 2.96
C LEU A 228 -7.54 -5.33 1.58
N LEU A 229 -8.44 -5.23 0.59
CA LEU A 229 -8.15 -5.62 -0.78
C LEU A 229 -6.99 -4.79 -1.36
N LEU A 230 -6.98 -3.47 -1.14
CA LEU A 230 -5.89 -2.60 -1.57
C LEU A 230 -4.56 -2.95 -0.88
N ASP A 231 -4.59 -3.33 0.40
CA ASP A 231 -3.39 -3.77 1.12
C ASP A 231 -2.85 -5.09 0.57
N VAL A 232 -3.72 -6.04 0.19
CA VAL A 232 -3.32 -7.31 -0.45
C VAL A 232 -2.76 -7.07 -1.85
N VAL A 233 -3.40 -6.24 -2.67
CA VAL A 233 -2.88 -5.87 -3.99
C VAL A 233 -1.52 -5.15 -3.86
N GLY A 234 -1.38 -4.32 -2.83
CA GLY A 234 -0.16 -3.56 -2.54
C GLY A 234 1.02 -4.39 -2.02
N ILE A 235 0.84 -5.67 -1.69
CA ILE A 235 1.91 -6.51 -1.10
C ILE A 235 3.16 -6.58 -1.98
N LEU A 236 2.99 -6.67 -3.30
CA LEU A 236 4.09 -6.73 -4.26
C LEU A 236 4.61 -5.35 -4.68
N SER A 237 3.89 -4.28 -4.35
CA SER A 237 4.26 -2.91 -4.73
C SER A 237 5.04 -2.19 -3.63
N SER A 238 5.02 -2.71 -2.41
CA SER A 238 5.66 -2.08 -1.26
C SER A 238 7.14 -2.45 -1.18
N SER A 239 8.02 -1.50 -1.50
CA SER A 239 9.46 -1.65 -1.26
C SER A 239 9.87 -1.34 0.19
N GLY A 240 8.93 -0.85 1.02
CA GLY A 240 9.25 -0.35 2.33
C GLY A 240 10.29 0.80 2.29
N PRO A 241 10.94 1.11 3.39
CA PRO A 241 11.98 2.14 3.45
C PRO A 241 13.37 1.63 3.06
N ILE A 242 13.49 0.47 2.39
CA ILE A 242 14.74 -0.26 2.15
C ILE A 242 15.77 0.59 1.41
N LEU A 243 15.35 1.28 0.35
CA LEU A 243 16.23 2.14 -0.44
C LEU A 243 16.96 3.18 0.43
N LEU A 244 16.26 3.76 1.39
CA LEU A 244 16.79 4.82 2.24
C LEU A 244 17.58 4.29 3.43
N PHE A 245 17.28 3.09 3.93
CA PHE A 245 17.96 2.50 5.10
C PHE A 245 19.19 1.71 4.72
N THR A 246 19.04 0.63 3.97
CA THR A 246 20.06 -0.40 3.76
C THR A 246 20.41 -0.62 2.30
N LYS A 247 19.65 -0.09 1.36
CA LYS A 247 19.78 -0.35 -0.07
C LYS A 247 19.73 -1.86 -0.41
N GLY A 248 19.01 -2.64 0.40
CA GLY A 248 18.86 -4.08 0.22
C GLY A 248 19.97 -4.93 0.90
N ASP A 249 21.00 -4.30 1.47
CA ASP A 249 22.04 -5.01 2.23
C ASP A 249 21.47 -5.68 3.48
N TYR A 250 22.24 -6.57 4.09
CA TYR A 250 21.90 -7.27 5.33
C TYR A 250 20.60 -8.08 5.26
N ASN A 251 20.34 -8.69 4.10
CA ASN A 251 19.15 -9.52 3.85
C ASN A 251 17.81 -8.78 4.06
N THR A 252 17.77 -7.50 3.73
CA THR A 252 16.58 -6.66 3.94
C THR A 252 15.71 -6.51 2.69
N THR A 253 16.13 -7.05 1.56
CA THR A 253 15.45 -6.95 0.27
C THR A 253 14.01 -7.49 0.32
N THR A 254 13.06 -6.77 -0.30
CA THR A 254 11.70 -7.27 -0.59
C THR A 254 11.54 -7.55 -2.08
N ILE A 255 10.45 -8.22 -2.49
CA ILE A 255 10.17 -8.52 -3.90
C ILE A 255 10.13 -7.21 -4.71
N SER A 256 9.42 -6.20 -4.26
CA SER A 256 9.34 -4.92 -4.95
C SER A 256 10.71 -4.23 -5.08
N TYR A 257 11.51 -4.25 -4.01
CA TYR A 257 12.84 -3.66 -4.05
C TYR A 257 13.80 -4.46 -4.94
N TRP A 258 13.73 -5.78 -4.90
CA TRP A 258 14.49 -6.67 -5.81
C TRP A 258 14.13 -6.39 -7.28
N MET A 259 12.83 -6.31 -7.61
CA MET A 259 12.37 -5.92 -8.96
C MET A 259 12.92 -4.55 -9.37
N PHE A 260 12.88 -3.57 -8.47
CA PHE A 260 13.45 -2.24 -8.70
C PHE A 260 14.95 -2.33 -9.03
N THR A 261 15.73 -3.14 -8.30
CA THR A 261 17.17 -3.30 -8.56
C THR A 261 17.48 -3.95 -9.91
N LEU A 262 16.64 -4.88 -10.39
CA LEU A 262 16.76 -5.46 -11.71
C LEU A 262 16.60 -4.40 -12.81
N VAL A 263 15.66 -3.47 -12.64
CA VAL A 263 15.41 -2.40 -13.60
C VAL A 263 16.45 -1.29 -13.50
N TYR A 264 16.87 -0.94 -12.27
CA TYR A 264 17.83 0.15 -12.03
C TYR A 264 19.26 -0.18 -12.45
N ASN A 265 19.69 -1.42 -12.30
CA ASN A 265 21.05 -1.90 -12.63
C ASN A 265 21.27 -2.18 -14.12
N THR A 266 20.62 -1.46 -14.98
CA THR A 266 20.69 -1.40 -16.45
C THR A 266 21.53 -2.47 -17.17
N GLY A 267 20.85 -3.51 -17.65
CA GLY A 267 21.37 -4.50 -18.60
C GLY A 267 20.18 -5.19 -19.27
N ASN A 268 20.26 -5.45 -20.58
CA ASN A 268 19.16 -6.07 -21.31
C ASN A 268 18.68 -7.38 -20.65
N ASP A 269 19.58 -8.17 -20.09
CA ASP A 269 19.25 -9.42 -19.39
C ASP A 269 18.48 -9.19 -18.10
N GLN A 270 18.69 -8.06 -17.42
CA GLN A 270 18.00 -7.71 -16.18
C GLN A 270 16.54 -7.31 -16.44
N TYR A 271 16.27 -6.57 -17.51
CA TYR A 271 14.89 -6.24 -17.91
C TYR A 271 14.09 -7.48 -18.26
N VAL A 272 14.71 -8.40 -19.00
CA VAL A 272 14.13 -9.69 -19.37
C VAL A 272 13.76 -10.50 -18.11
N LYS A 273 14.68 -10.55 -17.15
CA LYS A 273 14.47 -11.22 -15.86
C LYS A 273 13.35 -10.54 -15.04
N ALA A 274 13.34 -9.21 -15.00
CA ALA A 274 12.28 -8.45 -14.33
C ALA A 274 10.91 -8.72 -14.97
N SER A 275 10.83 -8.77 -16.30
CA SER A 275 9.60 -9.06 -17.04
C SER A 275 9.09 -10.48 -16.75
N ALA A 276 9.96 -11.49 -16.79
CA ALA A 276 9.59 -12.86 -16.46
C ALA A 276 9.13 -12.99 -15.00
N ALA A 277 9.83 -12.34 -14.06
CA ALA A 277 9.42 -12.29 -12.65
C ALA A 277 8.06 -11.61 -12.47
N GLY A 278 7.80 -10.51 -13.17
CA GLY A 278 6.51 -9.80 -13.17
C GLY A 278 5.35 -10.70 -13.59
N ILE A 279 5.54 -11.52 -14.65
CA ILE A 279 4.53 -12.50 -15.09
C ILE A 279 4.29 -13.54 -14.00
N CYS A 280 5.35 -14.13 -13.44
CA CYS A 280 5.22 -15.13 -12.37
C CYS A 280 4.45 -14.55 -11.16
N LEU A 281 4.81 -13.35 -10.72
CA LEU A 281 4.14 -12.67 -9.59
C LEU A 281 2.68 -12.36 -9.91
N THR A 282 2.37 -11.94 -11.13
CA THR A 282 0.98 -11.70 -11.57
C THR A 282 0.16 -12.98 -11.55
N LEU A 283 0.71 -14.09 -12.05
CA LEU A 283 0.05 -15.39 -12.04
C LEU A 283 -0.22 -15.92 -10.62
N ILE A 284 0.65 -15.61 -9.66
CA ILE A 284 0.46 -15.97 -8.25
C ILE A 284 -0.58 -15.05 -7.59
N MET A 285 -0.50 -13.74 -7.84
CA MET A 285 -1.34 -12.76 -7.16
C MET A 285 -2.77 -12.70 -7.70
N PHE A 286 -2.96 -12.99 -9.00
CA PHE A 286 -4.29 -12.97 -9.61
C PHE A 286 -5.30 -13.88 -8.88
N PRO A 287 -5.03 -15.17 -8.64
CA PRO A 287 -5.93 -16.03 -7.87
C PRO A 287 -6.10 -15.57 -6.42
N VAL A 288 -5.03 -15.03 -5.78
CA VAL A 288 -5.11 -14.51 -4.41
C VAL A 288 -6.09 -13.33 -4.32
N VAL A 289 -5.93 -12.35 -5.20
CA VAL A 289 -6.82 -11.17 -5.24
C VAL A 289 -8.25 -11.57 -5.62
N TYR A 290 -8.40 -12.49 -6.58
CA TYR A 290 -9.71 -12.97 -7.00
C TYR A 290 -10.46 -13.71 -5.88
N THR A 291 -9.76 -14.61 -5.18
CA THR A 291 -10.34 -15.33 -4.02
C THR A 291 -10.68 -14.39 -2.87
N MET A 292 -9.84 -13.41 -2.58
CA MET A 292 -10.14 -12.37 -1.59
C MET A 292 -11.39 -11.59 -1.97
N ARG A 293 -11.47 -11.11 -3.21
CA ARG A 293 -12.65 -10.39 -3.71
C ARG A 293 -13.92 -11.25 -3.62
N TRP A 294 -13.83 -12.53 -3.96
CA TRP A 294 -14.95 -13.44 -3.87
C TRP A 294 -15.39 -13.68 -2.41
N LEU A 295 -14.43 -13.83 -1.48
CA LEU A 295 -14.73 -13.97 -0.05
C LEU A 295 -15.39 -12.71 0.51
N ILE A 296 -14.86 -11.54 0.17
CA ILE A 296 -15.41 -10.24 0.56
C ILE A 296 -16.85 -10.07 0.02
N GLY A 297 -17.10 -10.47 -1.23
CA GLY A 297 -18.44 -10.39 -1.84
C GLY A 297 -19.50 -11.29 -1.21
N LYS A 298 -19.10 -12.24 -0.34
CA LYS A 298 -20.02 -13.06 0.45
C LYS A 298 -20.41 -12.45 1.80
N ILE A 299 -19.73 -11.40 2.20
CA ILE A 299 -20.00 -10.69 3.45
C ILE A 299 -21.14 -9.72 3.16
N ASP A 300 -22.31 -9.98 3.73
CA ASP A 300 -23.45 -9.07 3.63
C ASP A 300 -23.09 -7.71 4.23
N SER A 301 -23.08 -6.68 3.40
CA SER A 301 -22.94 -5.30 3.88
C SER A 301 -24.27 -4.84 4.43
N VAL A 302 -24.26 -4.35 5.66
CA VAL A 302 -25.43 -3.68 6.23
C VAL A 302 -25.53 -2.30 5.55
N GLU A 303 -26.52 -2.12 4.68
CA GLU A 303 -26.86 -0.81 4.11
C GLU A 303 -27.78 -0.06 5.10
N TYR A 304 -27.52 1.22 5.32
CA TYR A 304 -28.28 2.14 6.18
C TYR A 304 -28.69 3.39 5.43
#